data_32d9fb040472bda8e3bc0b3051b06bec
#
_entry.id   32d9fb040472bda8e3bc0b3051b06bec
#
_cell.length_a   1.000
_cell.length_b   1.000
_cell.length_c   1.000
_cell.angle_alpha   90.00
_cell.angle_beta   90.00
_cell.angle_gamma   90.00
#
_symmetry.space_group_name_H-M   'P 1'
#
loop_
_entity.id
_entity.type
_entity.pdbx_description
1 polymer ?
#
loop_
_entity_poly.entity_id
_entity_poly.type
_entity_poly.pdbx_seq_one_letter_code
_entity_poly.pdbx_strand_id
1 'polypeptide(L)'
;MTNIALFDTVRAIKGAPLTQGDVDAINAALAPVAAPTGKRVSPDGIALIHSFESCKLTAYPDPGSVDGKPWTIGWGSTGPGIAKGVVWTQQQADERFAADLGRFEKAVALMAPVTTQSQFDALVSFAYNVGLAALNDSTLLRLHKVGNYAGAKDQFSRWNKNDGKVMKGLTRRRAAEAALYGKA
;
A
#
# COMPACT_ATOMS: atom_id res chain seq x y z
N MET A 1 -6.78 -24.63 -2.52
CA MET A 1 -6.74 -25.70 -3.53
C MET A 1 -5.42 -26.43 -3.34
N THR A 2 -5.45 -27.73 -3.17
CA THR A 2 -4.25 -28.54 -2.94
C THR A 2 -3.43 -28.59 -4.23
N ASN A 3 -2.11 -28.49 -4.15
CA ASN A 3 -1.18 -28.57 -5.31
C ASN A 3 -1.43 -29.80 -6.20
N ILE A 4 -1.99 -30.88 -5.65
CA ILE A 4 -2.32 -32.11 -6.35
C ILE A 4 -3.24 -31.87 -7.56
N ALA A 5 -4.30 -31.08 -7.41
CA ALA A 5 -5.25 -30.79 -8.50
C ALA A 5 -4.60 -30.05 -9.68
N LEU A 6 -3.58 -29.22 -9.43
CA LEU A 6 -2.84 -28.52 -10.48
C LEU A 6 -1.96 -29.50 -11.27
N PHE A 7 -1.22 -30.37 -10.60
CA PHE A 7 -0.39 -31.39 -11.26
C PHE A 7 -1.23 -32.33 -12.12
N ASP A 8 -2.43 -32.70 -11.67
CA ASP A 8 -3.36 -33.52 -12.44
C ASP A 8 -3.89 -32.76 -13.67
N THR A 9 -4.18 -31.47 -13.55
CA THR A 9 -4.60 -30.63 -14.68
C THR A 9 -3.48 -30.52 -15.73
N VAL A 10 -2.25 -30.24 -15.31
CA VAL A 10 -1.11 -30.13 -16.24
C VAL A 10 -0.83 -31.48 -16.91
N ARG A 11 -0.94 -32.60 -16.18
CA ARG A 11 -0.81 -33.95 -16.74
C ARG A 11 -1.87 -34.22 -17.82
N ALA A 12 -3.13 -33.81 -17.57
CA ALA A 12 -4.23 -33.96 -18.51
C ALA A 12 -4.01 -33.10 -19.77
N ILE A 13 -3.51 -31.87 -19.65
CA ILE A 13 -3.19 -30.99 -20.77
C ILE A 13 -2.03 -31.53 -21.60
N LYS A 14 -1.00 -32.07 -20.95
CA LYS A 14 0.19 -32.63 -21.61
C LYS A 14 -0.11 -33.95 -22.32
N GLY A 15 -1.12 -34.69 -21.90
CA GLY A 15 -1.47 -36.00 -22.45
C GLY A 15 -0.42 -37.10 -22.21
N ALA A 16 0.54 -36.84 -21.28
CA ALA A 16 1.63 -37.75 -20.94
C ALA A 16 2.04 -37.58 -19.47
N PRO A 17 2.72 -38.58 -18.87
CA PRO A 17 3.28 -38.42 -17.53
C PRO A 17 4.20 -37.22 -17.43
N LEU A 18 4.14 -36.52 -16.29
CA LEU A 18 5.05 -35.41 -16.02
C LEU A 18 6.46 -35.95 -15.78
N THR A 19 7.44 -35.35 -16.44
CA THR A 19 8.85 -35.58 -16.17
C THR A 19 9.29 -34.80 -14.92
N GLN A 20 10.47 -35.12 -14.37
CA GLN A 20 11.03 -34.35 -13.27
C GLN A 20 11.19 -32.86 -13.66
N GLY A 21 11.61 -32.57 -14.89
CA GLY A 21 11.73 -31.20 -15.38
C GLY A 21 10.39 -30.45 -15.43
N ASP A 22 9.27 -31.13 -15.75
CA ASP A 22 7.95 -30.53 -15.69
C ASP A 22 7.55 -30.19 -14.25
N VAL A 23 7.84 -31.10 -13.33
CA VAL A 23 7.57 -30.91 -11.89
C VAL A 23 8.38 -29.75 -11.34
N ASP A 24 9.66 -29.67 -11.72
CA ASP A 24 10.54 -28.58 -11.30
C ASP A 24 10.09 -27.21 -11.86
N ALA A 25 9.67 -27.18 -13.13
CA ALA A 25 9.13 -25.97 -13.76
C ALA A 25 7.80 -25.52 -13.12
N ILE A 26 6.91 -26.47 -12.79
CA ILE A 26 5.66 -26.18 -12.08
C ILE A 26 5.96 -25.66 -10.67
N ASN A 27 6.86 -26.32 -9.95
CA ASN A 27 7.25 -25.90 -8.61
C ASN A 27 7.95 -24.52 -8.63
N ALA A 28 8.75 -24.22 -9.63
CA ALA A 28 9.36 -22.90 -9.82
C ALA A 28 8.30 -21.82 -10.12
N ALA A 29 7.29 -22.16 -10.93
CA ALA A 29 6.16 -21.25 -11.22
C ALA A 29 5.21 -21.06 -10.04
N LEU A 30 5.10 -22.08 -9.17
CA LEU A 30 4.32 -22.06 -7.94
C LEU A 30 5.13 -21.57 -6.72
N ALA A 31 6.45 -21.50 -6.86
CA ALA A 31 7.26 -20.93 -5.79
C ALA A 31 6.62 -19.57 -5.46
N PRO A 32 6.31 -19.30 -4.17
CA PRO A 32 5.83 -17.99 -3.80
C PRO A 32 6.87 -17.02 -4.37
N VAL A 33 6.44 -16.11 -5.25
CA VAL A 33 7.28 -14.97 -5.61
C VAL A 33 7.72 -14.43 -4.26
N ALA A 34 9.01 -14.64 -3.92
CA ALA A 34 9.54 -14.22 -2.64
C ALA A 34 9.10 -12.78 -2.50
N ALA A 35 8.21 -12.52 -1.54
CA ALA A 35 7.78 -11.16 -1.27
C ALA A 35 9.08 -10.38 -1.19
N PRO A 36 9.28 -9.30 -1.96
CA PRO A 36 10.54 -8.57 -1.97
C PRO A 36 10.85 -8.21 -0.52
N THR A 37 11.66 -9.06 0.09
CA THR A 37 12.00 -8.99 1.50
C THR A 37 12.81 -7.74 1.66
N GLY A 38 12.20 -6.71 2.23
CA GLY A 38 12.92 -5.57 2.70
C GLY A 38 12.74 -4.26 1.94
N LYS A 39 11.87 -4.15 0.93
CA LYS A 39 11.62 -2.83 0.33
C LYS A 39 10.91 -1.95 1.35
N ARG A 40 11.58 -0.88 1.74
CA ARG A 40 11.11 0.11 2.69
C ARG A 40 10.87 1.44 1.99
N VAL A 41 9.95 2.22 2.54
CA VAL A 41 9.74 3.60 2.11
C VAL A 41 11.02 4.39 2.41
N SER A 42 11.48 5.14 1.42
CA SER A 42 12.67 5.98 1.54
C SER A 42 12.40 7.21 2.43
N PRO A 43 13.45 7.94 2.87
CA PRO A 43 13.27 9.21 3.56
C PRO A 43 12.40 10.21 2.79
N ASP A 44 12.50 10.25 1.45
CA ASP A 44 11.66 11.10 0.58
C ASP A 44 10.17 10.69 0.68
N GLY A 45 9.89 9.40 0.68
CA GLY A 45 8.53 8.87 0.84
C GLY A 45 7.97 9.17 2.22
N ILE A 46 8.76 9.01 3.29
CA ILE A 46 8.37 9.37 4.66
C ILE A 46 8.07 10.88 4.75
N ALA A 47 8.97 11.72 4.22
CA ALA A 47 8.78 13.16 4.20
C ALA A 47 7.51 13.57 3.44
N LEU A 48 7.22 12.89 2.33
CA LEU A 48 5.97 13.09 1.58
C LEU A 48 4.75 12.80 2.46
N ILE A 49 4.70 11.63 3.12
CA ILE A 49 3.57 11.26 3.98
C ILE A 49 3.41 12.29 5.10
N HIS A 50 4.48 12.61 5.83
CA HIS A 50 4.47 13.57 6.94
C HIS A 50 4.05 14.99 6.51
N SER A 51 4.32 15.39 5.25
CA SER A 51 3.90 16.70 4.75
C SER A 51 2.37 16.86 4.64
N PHE A 52 1.62 15.75 4.67
CA PHE A 52 0.16 15.73 4.59
C PHE A 52 -0.52 15.21 5.86
N GLU A 53 0.22 14.61 6.78
CA GLU A 53 -0.30 14.15 8.05
C GLU A 53 0.14 15.11 9.17
N SER A 54 -0.77 15.37 10.12
CA SER A 54 -0.43 16.14 11.31
C SER A 54 -0.13 15.17 12.45
N CYS A 55 1.04 15.31 13.09
CA CYS A 55 1.31 14.56 14.32
C CYS A 55 0.60 15.21 15.51
N LYS A 56 -0.30 14.47 16.14
CA LYS A 56 -0.96 14.90 17.37
C LYS A 56 -0.57 13.96 18.52
N LEU A 57 0.13 14.49 19.50
CA LEU A 57 0.63 13.70 20.63
C LEU A 57 -0.43 13.44 21.70
N THR A 58 -1.58 14.09 21.64
CA THR A 58 -2.75 13.80 22.48
C THR A 58 -3.84 13.18 21.63
N ALA A 59 -4.43 12.07 22.10
CA ALA A 59 -5.49 11.40 21.40
C ALA A 59 -6.71 12.32 21.20
N TYR A 60 -7.27 12.30 20.01
CA TYR A 60 -8.44 13.08 19.61
C TYR A 60 -9.52 12.18 18.98
N PRO A 61 -10.80 12.54 19.11
CA PRO A 61 -11.87 11.77 18.51
C PRO A 61 -11.86 11.94 16.98
N ASP A 62 -12.34 10.93 16.25
CA ASP A 62 -12.57 11.07 14.80
C ASP A 62 -13.63 12.15 14.56
N PRO A 63 -13.30 13.23 13.82
CA PRO A 63 -14.22 14.32 13.53
C PRO A 63 -15.45 13.89 12.70
N GLY A 64 -15.35 12.75 11.98
CA GLY A 64 -16.42 12.22 11.12
C GLY A 64 -17.36 11.25 11.83
N SER A 65 -17.08 10.86 13.08
CA SER A 65 -17.90 9.86 13.77
C SER A 65 -18.87 10.49 14.77
N VAL A 66 -20.04 9.84 14.94
CA VAL A 66 -21.10 10.29 15.86
C VAL A 66 -20.69 10.10 17.33
N ASP A 67 -19.92 9.07 17.64
CA ASP A 67 -19.46 8.71 18.99
C ASP A 67 -18.00 9.07 19.26
N GLY A 68 -17.35 9.77 18.34
CA GLY A 68 -15.95 10.16 18.41
C GLY A 68 -14.96 9.00 18.25
N LYS A 69 -15.43 7.83 17.84
CA LYS A 69 -14.55 6.66 17.62
C LYS A 69 -14.33 6.42 16.12
N PRO A 70 -13.16 5.87 15.74
CA PRO A 70 -12.03 5.54 16.62
C PRO A 70 -11.29 6.78 17.14
N TRP A 71 -10.69 6.67 18.31
CA TRP A 71 -9.73 7.67 18.78
C TRP A 71 -8.45 7.55 17.96
N THR A 72 -7.86 8.69 17.64
CA THR A 72 -6.68 8.81 16.77
C THR A 72 -5.57 9.55 17.50
N ILE A 73 -4.31 9.15 17.30
CA ILE A 73 -3.13 9.78 17.90
C ILE A 73 -1.90 9.67 16.98
N GLY A 74 -0.88 10.44 17.25
CA GLY A 74 0.36 10.43 16.47
C GLY A 74 0.12 10.86 15.03
N TRP A 75 0.63 10.11 14.09
CA TRP A 75 0.54 10.32 12.64
C TRP A 75 -0.73 9.70 12.02
N GLY A 76 -1.82 9.66 12.78
CA GLY A 76 -3.08 9.08 12.31
C GLY A 76 -3.31 7.64 12.78
N SER A 77 -2.59 7.17 13.79
CA SER A 77 -2.74 5.82 14.34
C SER A 77 -4.04 5.68 15.11
N THR A 78 -4.71 4.54 14.91
CA THR A 78 -5.92 4.12 15.61
C THR A 78 -5.74 2.70 16.18
N GLY A 79 -6.68 2.24 16.99
CA GLY A 79 -6.75 0.85 17.46
C GLY A 79 -6.63 0.66 18.94
N PRO A 80 -6.38 -0.59 19.41
CA PRO A 80 -6.33 -0.90 20.84
C PRO A 80 -5.34 -0.04 21.60
N GLY A 81 -5.72 0.39 22.82
CA GLY A 81 -4.91 1.25 23.66
C GLY A 81 -4.96 2.75 23.31
N ILE A 82 -5.66 3.14 22.25
CA ILE A 82 -5.86 4.55 21.88
C ILE A 82 -7.26 4.98 22.28
N ALA A 83 -7.33 5.86 23.29
CA ALA A 83 -8.58 6.33 23.90
C ALA A 83 -8.44 7.77 24.37
N LYS A 84 -9.53 8.35 24.84
CA LYS A 84 -9.54 9.69 25.44
C LYS A 84 -8.50 9.80 26.56
N GLY A 85 -7.70 10.85 26.51
CA GLY A 85 -6.68 11.14 27.52
C GLY A 85 -5.33 10.46 27.33
N VAL A 86 -5.17 9.61 26.31
CA VAL A 86 -3.86 9.04 25.96
C VAL A 86 -2.97 10.13 25.38
N VAL A 87 -1.73 10.19 25.87
CA VAL A 87 -0.68 11.10 25.41
C VAL A 87 0.55 10.29 25.05
N TRP A 88 1.13 10.55 23.91
CA TRP A 88 2.38 9.94 23.44
C TRP A 88 3.52 10.97 23.43
N THR A 89 4.73 10.48 23.55
CA THR A 89 5.93 11.23 23.16
C THR A 89 6.05 11.24 21.63
N GLN A 90 6.87 12.15 21.07
CA GLN A 90 7.17 12.15 19.65
C GLN A 90 7.78 10.79 19.24
N GLN A 91 8.68 10.25 20.03
CA GLN A 91 9.30 8.95 19.76
C GLN A 91 8.25 7.83 19.66
N GLN A 92 7.28 7.76 20.57
CA GLN A 92 6.20 6.77 20.52
C GLN A 92 5.34 6.92 19.25
N ALA A 93 5.07 8.16 18.83
CA ALA A 93 4.32 8.42 17.60
C ALA A 93 5.11 7.95 16.37
N ASP A 94 6.42 8.20 16.33
CA ASP A 94 7.28 7.82 15.20
C ASP A 94 7.51 6.30 15.13
N GLU A 95 7.71 5.64 16.26
CA GLU A 95 7.79 4.17 16.34
C GLU A 95 6.50 3.50 15.88
N ARG A 96 5.36 4.02 16.34
CA ARG A 96 4.07 3.50 15.91
C ARG A 96 3.82 3.75 14.43
N PHE A 97 4.18 4.91 13.89
CA PHE A 97 4.11 5.20 12.47
C PHE A 97 4.94 4.21 11.64
N ALA A 98 6.17 3.94 12.05
CA ALA A 98 7.03 2.97 11.38
C ALA A 98 6.41 1.56 11.38
N ALA A 99 5.81 1.14 12.51
CA ALA A 99 5.12 -0.14 12.60
C ALA A 99 3.88 -0.21 11.71
N ASP A 100 3.05 0.84 11.71
CA ASP A 100 1.86 0.95 10.87
C ASP A 100 2.24 0.97 9.38
N LEU A 101 3.32 1.71 9.01
CA LEU A 101 3.82 1.80 7.64
C LEU A 101 4.27 0.43 7.10
N GLY A 102 4.87 -0.40 7.96
CA GLY A 102 5.37 -1.73 7.58
C GLY A 102 4.30 -2.65 6.98
N ARG A 103 3.03 -2.53 7.39
CA ARG A 103 1.93 -3.30 6.78
C ARG A 103 1.62 -2.83 5.35
N PHE A 104 1.69 -1.51 5.10
CA PHE A 104 1.49 -0.95 3.76
C PHE A 104 2.65 -1.30 2.84
N GLU A 105 3.89 -1.22 3.34
CA GLU A 105 5.10 -1.61 2.60
C GLU A 105 5.00 -3.06 2.12
N LYS A 106 4.67 -3.99 3.02
CA LYS A 106 4.49 -5.41 2.68
C LYS A 106 3.40 -5.62 1.64
N ALA A 107 2.24 -4.99 1.83
CA ALA A 107 1.11 -5.14 0.92
C ALA A 107 1.40 -4.55 -0.46
N VAL A 108 1.98 -3.34 -0.53
CA VAL A 108 2.33 -2.69 -1.80
C VAL A 108 3.43 -3.47 -2.53
N ALA A 109 4.43 -4.02 -1.81
CA ALA A 109 5.46 -4.86 -2.41
C ALA A 109 4.88 -6.13 -3.07
N LEU A 110 3.82 -6.71 -2.49
CA LEU A 110 3.11 -7.84 -3.09
C LEU A 110 2.22 -7.43 -4.27
N MET A 111 1.52 -6.29 -4.17
CA MET A 111 0.62 -5.80 -5.21
C MET A 111 1.37 -5.29 -6.44
N ALA A 112 2.54 -4.69 -6.25
CA ALA A 112 3.36 -4.04 -7.26
C ALA A 112 4.84 -4.45 -7.10
N PRO A 113 5.20 -5.71 -7.42
CA PRO A 113 6.55 -6.24 -7.19
C PRO A 113 7.61 -5.55 -8.05
N VAL A 114 7.22 -5.00 -9.20
CA VAL A 114 8.13 -4.28 -10.11
C VAL A 114 7.88 -2.78 -9.97
N THR A 115 8.70 -2.13 -9.16
CA THR A 115 8.65 -0.68 -8.92
C THR A 115 10.05 -0.10 -8.81
N THR A 116 10.24 1.16 -9.26
CA THR A 116 11.37 1.98 -8.78
C THR A 116 11.14 2.34 -7.30
N GLN A 117 12.14 2.89 -6.61
CA GLN A 117 11.96 3.36 -5.24
C GLN A 117 10.90 4.48 -5.18
N SER A 118 10.97 5.43 -6.09
CA SER A 118 10.03 6.56 -6.15
C SER A 118 8.59 6.13 -6.43
N GLN A 119 8.40 5.13 -7.30
CA GLN A 119 7.08 4.53 -7.55
C GLN A 119 6.54 3.82 -6.30
N PHE A 120 7.39 3.06 -5.62
CA PHE A 120 7.03 2.36 -4.40
C PHE A 120 6.59 3.34 -3.31
N ASP A 121 7.39 4.36 -3.05
CA ASP A 121 7.11 5.40 -2.06
C ASP A 121 5.78 6.10 -2.33
N ALA A 122 5.53 6.47 -3.59
CA ALA A 122 4.28 7.11 -3.98
C ALA A 122 3.06 6.19 -3.82
N LEU A 123 3.19 4.89 -4.17
CA LEU A 123 2.13 3.90 -3.99
C LEU A 123 1.84 3.63 -2.51
N VAL A 124 2.88 3.59 -1.67
CA VAL A 124 2.70 3.44 -0.21
C VAL A 124 2.06 4.69 0.38
N SER A 125 2.50 5.90 0.00
CA SER A 125 1.84 7.15 0.43
C SER A 125 0.36 7.19 0.04
N PHE A 126 0.06 6.81 -1.19
CA PHE A 126 -1.31 6.72 -1.68
C PHE A 126 -2.14 5.73 -0.85
N ALA A 127 -1.65 4.49 -0.68
CA ALA A 127 -2.32 3.45 0.09
C ALA A 127 -2.51 3.85 1.57
N TYR A 128 -1.54 4.53 2.17
CA TYR A 128 -1.62 5.04 3.54
C TYR A 128 -2.82 5.97 3.73
N ASN A 129 -3.12 6.80 2.71
CA ASN A 129 -4.25 7.75 2.76
C ASN A 129 -5.59 7.12 2.39
N VAL A 130 -5.66 6.33 1.29
CA VAL A 130 -6.94 5.83 0.77
C VAL A 130 -7.26 4.40 1.22
N GLY A 131 -6.30 3.70 1.80
CA GLY A 131 -6.41 2.30 2.20
C GLY A 131 -5.93 1.31 1.13
N LEU A 132 -5.52 0.12 1.59
CA LEU A 132 -4.99 -0.94 0.72
C LEU A 132 -6.04 -1.49 -0.25
N ALA A 133 -7.30 -1.62 0.18
CA ALA A 133 -8.38 -2.09 -0.67
C ALA A 133 -8.61 -1.13 -1.85
N ALA A 134 -8.65 0.18 -1.58
CA ALA A 134 -8.82 1.19 -2.60
C ALA A 134 -7.65 1.22 -3.60
N LEU A 135 -6.40 1.04 -3.13
CA LEU A 135 -5.26 0.87 -4.04
C LEU A 135 -5.43 -0.39 -4.90
N ASN A 136 -5.78 -1.53 -4.29
CA ASN A 136 -5.91 -2.80 -5.01
C ASN A 136 -6.91 -2.71 -6.17
N ASP A 137 -8.04 -2.05 -5.95
CA ASP A 137 -9.13 -1.93 -6.92
C ASP A 137 -8.95 -0.75 -7.89
N SER A 138 -7.85 0.02 -7.73
CA SER A 138 -7.62 1.23 -8.51
C SER A 138 -7.18 0.96 -9.96
N THR A 139 -7.62 1.82 -10.86
CA THR A 139 -7.06 1.87 -12.22
C THR A 139 -5.57 2.22 -12.20
N LEU A 140 -5.12 2.98 -11.20
CA LEU A 140 -3.71 3.30 -10.97
C LEU A 140 -2.87 2.03 -10.89
N LEU A 141 -3.21 1.13 -9.97
CA LEU A 141 -2.46 -0.12 -9.78
C LEU A 141 -2.57 -1.04 -10.99
N ARG A 142 -3.73 -1.12 -11.62
CA ARG A 142 -3.94 -1.92 -12.84
C ARG A 142 -3.03 -1.45 -13.97
N LEU A 143 -2.93 -0.15 -14.22
CA LEU A 143 -2.04 0.41 -15.24
C LEU A 143 -0.56 0.23 -14.88
N HIS A 144 -0.20 0.38 -13.60
CA HIS A 144 1.15 0.10 -13.12
C HIS A 144 1.58 -1.34 -13.42
N LYS A 145 0.73 -2.33 -13.10
CA LYS A 145 1.01 -3.76 -13.32
C LYS A 145 1.26 -4.13 -14.78
N VAL A 146 0.68 -3.41 -15.72
CA VAL A 146 0.92 -3.64 -17.16
C VAL A 146 2.01 -2.73 -17.73
N GLY A 147 2.79 -2.06 -16.89
CA GLY A 147 3.90 -1.20 -17.30
C GLY A 147 3.49 0.15 -17.89
N ASN A 148 2.21 0.50 -17.88
CA ASN A 148 1.74 1.82 -18.33
C ASN A 148 1.91 2.85 -17.18
N TYR A 149 3.16 3.20 -16.90
CA TYR A 149 3.50 4.08 -15.78
C TYR A 149 3.03 5.52 -16.00
N ALA A 150 3.03 6.00 -17.23
CA ALA A 150 2.49 7.33 -17.53
C ALA A 150 0.99 7.39 -17.24
N GLY A 151 0.21 6.43 -17.75
CA GLY A 151 -1.21 6.34 -17.46
C GLY A 151 -1.51 6.12 -15.97
N ALA A 152 -0.68 5.34 -15.25
CA ALA A 152 -0.79 5.16 -13.81
C ALA A 152 -0.58 6.49 -13.05
N LYS A 153 0.45 7.26 -13.41
CA LYS A 153 0.72 8.58 -12.85
C LYS A 153 -0.49 9.52 -12.97
N ASP A 154 -1.15 9.54 -14.10
CA ASP A 154 -2.31 10.41 -14.35
C ASP A 154 -3.52 10.05 -13.46
N GLN A 155 -3.61 8.80 -13.02
CA GLN A 155 -4.72 8.34 -12.17
C GLN A 155 -4.71 8.93 -10.75
N PHE A 156 -3.57 9.37 -10.24
CA PHE A 156 -3.53 9.99 -8.91
C PHE A 156 -4.53 11.15 -8.79
N SER A 157 -4.60 12.01 -9.80
CA SER A 157 -5.46 13.20 -9.81
C SER A 157 -6.95 12.90 -9.60
N ARG A 158 -7.39 11.67 -9.89
CA ARG A 158 -8.80 11.25 -9.75
C ARG A 158 -9.22 11.02 -8.30
N TRP A 159 -8.27 10.92 -7.37
CA TRP A 159 -8.48 10.61 -5.95
C TRP A 159 -8.44 11.85 -5.05
N ASN A 160 -9.05 12.94 -5.51
CA ASN A 160 -9.03 14.24 -4.84
C ASN A 160 -10.39 14.67 -4.26
N LYS A 161 -11.35 13.72 -4.16
CA LYS A 161 -12.71 14.02 -3.68
C LYS A 161 -12.96 13.36 -2.32
N ASN A 162 -13.79 14.04 -1.50
CA ASN A 162 -14.46 13.50 -0.33
C ASN A 162 -15.94 13.85 -0.43
N ASP A 163 -16.84 12.86 -0.28
CA ASP A 163 -18.29 13.01 -0.46
C ASP A 163 -18.66 13.72 -1.78
N GLY A 164 -17.98 13.35 -2.87
CA GLY A 164 -18.18 13.91 -4.19
C GLY A 164 -17.59 15.31 -4.41
N LYS A 165 -17.11 15.98 -3.37
CA LYS A 165 -16.55 17.35 -3.42
C LYS A 165 -15.02 17.29 -3.57
N VAL A 166 -14.48 18.11 -4.48
CA VAL A 166 -13.03 18.25 -4.65
C VAL A 166 -12.42 18.95 -3.43
N MET A 167 -11.43 18.33 -2.82
CA MET A 167 -10.72 18.84 -1.65
C MET A 167 -9.33 19.38 -2.07
N LYS A 168 -9.06 20.64 -1.76
CA LYS A 168 -7.78 21.29 -2.09
C LYS A 168 -6.58 20.54 -1.48
N GLY A 169 -6.70 20.02 -0.25
CA GLY A 169 -5.67 19.22 0.41
C GLY A 169 -5.37 17.93 -0.35
N LEU A 170 -6.42 17.18 -0.73
CA LEU A 170 -6.27 15.95 -1.50
C LEU A 170 -5.70 16.23 -2.90
N THR A 171 -6.09 17.31 -3.55
CA THR A 171 -5.52 17.71 -4.85
C THR A 171 -4.02 17.94 -4.75
N ARG A 172 -3.55 18.66 -3.71
CA ARG A 172 -2.11 18.87 -3.49
C ARG A 172 -1.38 17.55 -3.19
N ARG A 173 -1.97 16.68 -2.36
CA ARG A 173 -1.39 15.36 -2.02
C ARG A 173 -1.23 14.51 -3.26
N ARG A 174 -2.27 14.37 -4.07
CA ARG A 174 -2.23 13.59 -5.33
C ARG A 174 -1.21 14.12 -6.32
N ALA A 175 -1.08 15.45 -6.42
CA ALA A 175 -0.07 16.08 -7.27
C ALA A 175 1.37 15.76 -6.79
N ALA A 176 1.62 15.79 -5.49
CA ALA A 176 2.93 15.46 -4.91
C ALA A 176 3.26 13.96 -5.07
N GLU A 177 2.29 13.08 -4.85
CA GLU A 177 2.45 11.64 -5.08
C GLU A 177 2.70 11.31 -6.55
N ALA A 178 1.97 11.93 -7.48
CA ALA A 178 2.21 11.78 -8.92
C ALA A 178 3.59 12.29 -9.33
N ALA A 179 4.06 13.39 -8.75
CA ALA A 179 5.39 13.94 -9.01
C ALA A 179 6.49 12.98 -8.52
N LEU A 180 6.35 12.42 -7.31
CA LEU A 180 7.27 11.41 -6.78
C LEU A 180 7.25 10.14 -7.64
N TYR A 181 6.07 9.63 -7.98
CA TYR A 181 5.90 8.44 -8.82
C TYR A 181 6.61 8.57 -10.18
N GLY A 182 6.65 9.75 -10.74
CA GLY A 182 7.27 10.03 -12.03
C GLY A 182 8.76 10.39 -11.98
N LYS A 183 9.40 10.36 -10.80
CA LYS A 183 10.86 10.48 -10.73
C LYS A 183 11.51 9.22 -11.29
N ALA A 184 12.52 9.40 -12.12
CA ALA A 184 13.32 8.33 -12.69
C ALA A 184 14.17 7.62 -11.62
#